data_88b6328ea53cef6dad34a338d9ccbfbf
#
_entry.id   88b6328ea53cef6dad34a338d9ccbfbf
#
_cell.length_a   1.000
_cell.length_b   1.000
_cell.length_c   1.000
_cell.angle_alpha   90.00
_cell.angle_beta   90.00
_cell.angle_gamma   90.00
#
_symmetry.space_group_name_H-M   'P 1'
#
loop_
_entity.id
_entity.type
_entity.pdbx_description
1 polymer ?
#
loop_
_entity_poly.entity_id
_entity_poly.type
_entity_poly.pdbx_seq_one_letter_code
_entity_poly.pdbx_strand_id
1 'polypeptide(L)'
;MNPDPIDKLDLSEQLYTLAKDLNSVKKELDNVLLKIARTEFEVLMKLALVAEYKDTDTSVHIPRIGYMAELLSTLLNQPPEFSFLIRLAAPMHDVGKLGIPDHILQKPGKYDESEREIMNQHPIIGSKILDISDDTLFQLAAQIALSHHEKYDGSGYPLGLAGEDIPYVGRIVAMVDFYDALTMDRCYREAMPDEKALELLKAGKGSHFDPHMVEVFEEHQQLFINLRMLVNNSETSFDNLISHDLVKLVLKQANR
;
A
#
# COMPACT_ATOMS: atom_id res chain seq x y z
N MET A 1 6.72 -64.08 23.67
CA MET A 1 5.78 -63.32 24.52
C MET A 1 5.05 -62.35 23.62
N ASN A 2 3.77 -62.59 23.37
CA ASN A 2 2.95 -61.59 22.68
C ASN A 2 2.68 -60.44 23.66
N PRO A 3 2.87 -59.18 23.24
CA PRO A 3 2.57 -58.06 24.12
C PRO A 3 1.07 -58.04 24.44
N ASP A 4 0.77 -57.74 25.70
CA ASP A 4 -0.57 -57.69 26.26
C ASP A 4 -1.48 -56.72 25.47
N PRO A 5 -2.72 -57.11 25.12
CA PRO A 5 -3.63 -56.23 24.40
C PRO A 5 -3.98 -54.92 25.12
N ILE A 6 -3.79 -54.89 26.45
CA ILE A 6 -4.01 -53.69 27.28
C ILE A 6 -2.98 -52.59 26.94
N ASP A 7 -1.71 -52.95 26.71
CA ASP A 7 -0.65 -51.97 26.35
C ASP A 7 -0.87 -51.27 24.98
N LYS A 8 -1.52 -51.96 24.04
CA LYS A 8 -1.81 -51.34 22.71
C LYS A 8 -2.97 -50.35 22.73
N LEU A 9 -3.97 -50.55 23.59
CA LEU A 9 -5.08 -49.61 23.75
C LEU A 9 -4.62 -48.34 24.46
N ASP A 10 -3.81 -48.47 25.52
CA ASP A 10 -3.26 -47.34 26.27
C ASP A 10 -2.34 -46.47 25.38
N LEU A 11 -1.49 -47.10 24.57
CA LEU A 11 -0.63 -46.37 23.63
C LEU A 11 -1.42 -45.60 22.56
N SER A 12 -2.53 -46.17 22.07
CA SER A 12 -3.37 -45.50 21.09
C SER A 12 -4.13 -44.30 21.66
N GLU A 13 -4.59 -44.37 22.90
CA GLU A 13 -5.20 -43.25 23.62
C GLU A 13 -4.19 -42.12 23.92
N GLN A 14 -2.98 -42.48 24.32
CA GLN A 14 -1.89 -41.54 24.55
C GLN A 14 -1.52 -40.79 23.25
N LEU A 15 -1.38 -41.53 22.12
CA LEU A 15 -1.12 -40.93 20.80
C LEU A 15 -2.25 -40.01 20.33
N TYR A 16 -3.50 -40.38 20.54
CA TYR A 16 -4.65 -39.55 20.22
C TYR A 16 -4.68 -38.28 21.06
N THR A 17 -4.42 -38.35 22.34
CA THR A 17 -4.34 -37.21 23.26
C THR A 17 -3.22 -36.26 22.84
N LEU A 18 -2.03 -36.81 22.58
CA LEU A 18 -0.87 -36.04 22.12
C LEU A 18 -1.15 -35.32 20.78
N ALA A 19 -1.79 -35.99 19.82
CA ALA A 19 -2.17 -35.39 18.54
C ALA A 19 -3.20 -34.26 18.73
N LYS A 20 -4.14 -34.41 19.65
CA LYS A 20 -5.13 -33.40 20.00
C LYS A 20 -4.45 -32.18 20.65
N ASP A 21 -3.54 -32.39 21.58
CA ASP A 21 -2.80 -31.33 22.27
C ASP A 21 -1.90 -30.58 21.27
N LEU A 22 -1.21 -31.32 20.39
CA LEU A 22 -0.38 -30.73 19.34
C LEU A 22 -1.20 -29.82 18.39
N ASN A 23 -2.40 -30.26 17.99
CA ASN A 23 -3.31 -29.47 17.18
C ASN A 23 -3.80 -28.22 17.92
N SER A 24 -4.05 -28.31 19.22
CA SER A 24 -4.42 -27.17 20.07
C SER A 24 -3.30 -26.14 20.14
N VAL A 25 -2.09 -26.59 20.44
CA VAL A 25 -0.89 -25.73 20.50
C VAL A 25 -0.62 -25.08 19.14
N LYS A 26 -0.73 -25.83 18.04
CA LYS A 26 -0.59 -25.29 16.70
C LYS A 26 -1.59 -24.17 16.45
N LYS A 27 -2.87 -24.37 16.78
CA LYS A 27 -3.93 -23.36 16.63
C LYS A 27 -3.67 -22.10 17.47
N GLU A 28 -3.18 -22.28 18.70
CA GLU A 28 -2.78 -21.16 19.56
C GLU A 28 -1.61 -20.39 18.97
N LEU A 29 -0.59 -21.09 18.47
CA LEU A 29 0.56 -20.50 17.81
C LEU A 29 0.13 -19.69 16.57
N ASP A 30 -0.70 -20.25 15.70
CA ASP A 30 -1.24 -19.58 14.51
C ASP A 30 -1.99 -18.30 14.90
N ASN A 31 -2.81 -18.35 15.97
CA ASN A 31 -3.53 -17.18 16.49
C ASN A 31 -2.58 -16.10 17.02
N VAL A 32 -1.51 -16.50 17.74
CA VAL A 32 -0.52 -15.55 18.27
C VAL A 32 0.26 -14.89 17.12
N LEU A 33 0.70 -15.67 16.13
CA LEU A 33 1.40 -15.15 14.96
C LEU A 33 0.52 -14.15 14.17
N LEU A 34 -0.75 -14.49 13.97
CA LEU A 34 -1.70 -13.59 13.32
C LEU A 34 -1.90 -12.28 14.09
N LYS A 35 -1.95 -12.37 15.43
CA LYS A 35 -2.08 -11.19 16.29
C LYS A 35 -0.83 -10.31 16.23
N ILE A 36 0.36 -10.90 16.20
CA ILE A 36 1.63 -10.17 16.06
C ILE A 36 1.65 -9.43 14.72
N ALA A 37 1.44 -10.14 13.61
CA ALA A 37 1.42 -9.54 12.27
C ALA A 37 0.40 -8.38 12.16
N ARG A 38 -0.79 -8.56 12.75
CA ARG A 38 -1.80 -7.50 12.82
C ARG A 38 -1.30 -6.30 13.61
N THR A 39 -0.68 -6.51 14.77
CA THR A 39 -0.18 -5.42 15.63
C THR A 39 0.96 -4.66 14.93
N GLU A 40 1.87 -5.37 14.28
CA GLU A 40 2.96 -4.77 13.49
C GLU A 40 2.40 -3.88 12.38
N PHE A 41 1.43 -4.39 11.62
CA PHE A 41 0.76 -3.61 10.59
C PHE A 41 0.04 -2.38 11.15
N GLU A 42 -0.70 -2.52 12.27
CA GLU A 42 -1.37 -1.38 12.91
C GLU A 42 -0.37 -0.29 13.36
N VAL A 43 0.81 -0.67 13.82
CA VAL A 43 1.87 0.29 14.18
C VAL A 43 2.37 1.04 12.96
N LEU A 44 2.65 0.33 11.86
CA LEU A 44 3.08 0.93 10.60
C LEU A 44 2.05 1.91 10.06
N MET A 45 0.78 1.54 10.07
CA MET A 45 -0.30 2.41 9.62
C MET A 45 -0.44 3.66 10.49
N LYS A 46 -0.21 3.54 11.80
CA LYS A 46 -0.17 4.72 12.69
C LYS A 46 1.01 5.63 12.39
N LEU A 47 2.16 5.08 12.01
CA LEU A 47 3.31 5.89 11.58
C LEU A 47 3.02 6.62 10.26
N ALA A 48 2.41 5.94 9.28
CA ALA A 48 1.96 6.58 8.05
C ALA A 48 0.97 7.72 8.34
N LEU A 49 0.01 7.48 9.23
CA LEU A 49 -0.95 8.50 9.65
C LEU A 49 -0.28 9.70 10.34
N VAL A 50 0.73 9.48 11.18
CA VAL A 50 1.48 10.58 11.82
C VAL A 50 2.25 11.39 10.78
N ALA A 51 2.83 10.74 9.76
CA ALA A 51 3.48 11.43 8.66
C ALA A 51 2.50 12.32 7.87
N GLU A 52 1.31 11.80 7.59
CA GLU A 52 0.24 12.52 6.90
C GLU A 52 -0.27 13.74 7.71
N TYR A 53 -0.51 13.56 9.01
CA TYR A 53 -0.89 14.68 9.88
C TYR A 53 0.16 15.79 9.93
N LYS A 54 1.44 15.43 9.78
CA LYS A 54 2.52 16.41 9.73
C LYS A 54 2.48 17.25 8.44
N ASP A 55 2.02 16.66 7.32
CA ASP A 55 1.89 17.30 6.00
C ASP A 55 0.57 18.07 5.80
N THR A 56 -0.33 18.10 6.79
CA THR A 56 -1.65 18.76 6.69
C THR A 56 -2.65 18.13 5.71
N ASP A 57 -2.37 16.95 5.20
CA ASP A 57 -3.30 16.21 4.33
C ASP A 57 -4.39 15.44 5.14
N THR A 58 -5.40 14.92 4.48
CA THR A 58 -6.53 14.28 5.14
C THR A 58 -6.28 12.79 5.40
N SER A 59 -6.60 12.30 6.60
CA SER A 59 -6.41 10.90 7.03
C SER A 59 -7.06 9.83 6.12
N VAL A 60 -7.91 10.23 5.18
CA VAL A 60 -8.59 9.33 4.22
C VAL A 60 -7.72 9.03 2.99
N HIS A 61 -6.66 9.78 2.73
CA HIS A 61 -5.71 9.52 1.63
C HIS A 61 -5.05 8.15 1.77
N ILE A 62 -4.55 7.81 2.95
CA ILE A 62 -3.83 6.57 3.24
C ILE A 62 -4.58 5.31 2.79
N PRO A 63 -5.84 5.04 3.23
CA PRO A 63 -6.56 3.86 2.79
C PRO A 63 -6.90 3.89 1.29
N ARG A 64 -7.15 5.05 0.68
CA ARG A 64 -7.44 5.14 -0.76
C ARG A 64 -6.27 4.70 -1.61
N ILE A 65 -5.05 5.18 -1.31
CA ILE A 65 -3.83 4.76 -2.01
C ILE A 65 -3.68 3.24 -1.95
N GLY A 66 -3.85 2.62 -0.78
CA GLY A 66 -3.79 1.18 -0.63
C GLY A 66 -4.77 0.44 -1.54
N TYR A 67 -6.04 0.79 -1.47
CA TYR A 67 -7.08 0.14 -2.28
C TYR A 67 -6.94 0.41 -3.79
N MET A 68 -6.54 1.61 -4.20
CA MET A 68 -6.31 1.92 -5.61
C MET A 68 -5.10 1.17 -6.17
N ALA A 69 -4.03 1.04 -5.38
CA ALA A 69 -2.85 0.26 -5.76
C ALA A 69 -3.19 -1.23 -5.91
N GLU A 70 -4.00 -1.81 -5.01
CA GLU A 70 -4.52 -3.17 -5.15
C GLU A 70 -5.37 -3.33 -6.40
N LEU A 71 -6.30 -2.40 -6.67
CA LEU A 71 -7.16 -2.45 -7.86
C LEU A 71 -6.32 -2.44 -9.13
N LEU A 72 -5.37 -1.50 -9.25
CA LEU A 72 -4.51 -1.42 -10.41
C LEU A 72 -3.66 -2.69 -10.57
N SER A 73 -3.05 -3.18 -9.50
CA SER A 73 -2.28 -4.43 -9.48
C SER A 73 -3.12 -5.62 -9.94
N THR A 74 -4.38 -5.71 -9.49
CA THR A 74 -5.32 -6.77 -9.88
C THR A 74 -5.68 -6.69 -11.37
N LEU A 75 -5.97 -5.49 -11.87
CA LEU A 75 -6.27 -5.25 -13.29
C LEU A 75 -5.06 -5.53 -14.21
N LEU A 76 -3.86 -5.36 -13.68
CA LEU A 76 -2.60 -5.73 -14.33
C LEU A 76 -2.27 -7.23 -14.20
N ASN A 77 -3.25 -8.05 -13.78
CA ASN A 77 -3.17 -9.51 -13.64
C ASN A 77 -2.06 -10.00 -12.70
N GLN A 78 -1.73 -9.24 -11.67
CA GLN A 78 -0.80 -9.68 -10.65
C GLN A 78 -1.44 -10.71 -9.70
N PRO A 79 -0.65 -11.60 -9.07
CA PRO A 79 -1.16 -12.57 -8.11
C PRO A 79 -1.96 -11.89 -6.98
N PRO A 80 -3.07 -12.50 -6.50
CA PRO A 80 -3.89 -11.91 -5.43
C PRO A 80 -3.10 -11.59 -4.15
N GLU A 81 -2.14 -12.43 -3.80
CA GLU A 81 -1.28 -12.24 -2.62
C GLU A 81 -0.39 -11.00 -2.79
N PHE A 82 0.15 -10.78 -3.99
CA PHE A 82 0.94 -9.59 -4.30
C PHE A 82 0.06 -8.33 -4.28
N SER A 83 -1.13 -8.39 -4.88
CA SER A 83 -2.09 -7.27 -4.89
C SER A 83 -2.56 -6.92 -3.47
N PHE A 84 -2.70 -7.90 -2.60
CA PHE A 84 -2.97 -7.67 -1.18
C PHE A 84 -1.79 -7.02 -0.46
N LEU A 85 -0.55 -7.48 -0.69
CA LEU A 85 0.64 -6.90 -0.08
C LEU A 85 0.85 -5.44 -0.50
N ILE A 86 0.63 -5.09 -1.78
CA ILE A 86 0.75 -3.70 -2.22
C ILE A 86 -0.31 -2.81 -1.58
N ARG A 87 -1.53 -3.30 -1.32
CA ARG A 87 -2.55 -2.58 -0.54
C ARG A 87 -2.03 -2.18 0.84
N LEU A 88 -1.31 -3.08 1.49
CA LEU A 88 -0.77 -2.84 2.83
C LEU A 88 0.49 -1.96 2.82
N ALA A 89 1.30 -2.04 1.78
CA ALA A 89 2.58 -1.34 1.67
C ALA A 89 2.44 0.10 1.15
N ALA A 90 1.55 0.33 0.17
CA ALA A 90 1.40 1.62 -0.51
C ALA A 90 1.10 2.81 0.44
N PRO A 91 0.33 2.65 1.52
CA PRO A 91 0.11 3.71 2.50
C PRO A 91 1.39 4.31 3.12
N MET A 92 2.51 3.60 3.06
CA MET A 92 3.77 4.03 3.68
C MET A 92 4.68 4.82 2.76
N HIS A 93 4.26 5.12 1.51
CA HIS A 93 5.09 5.80 0.51
C HIS A 93 5.73 7.10 1.02
N ASP A 94 4.99 7.86 1.81
CA ASP A 94 5.36 9.20 2.29
C ASP A 94 5.86 9.23 3.76
N VAL A 95 6.09 8.08 4.40
CA VAL A 95 6.55 8.02 5.80
C VAL A 95 7.84 8.80 6.05
N GLY A 96 8.67 8.97 5.04
CA GLY A 96 9.92 9.74 5.10
C GLY A 96 9.73 11.24 5.31
N LYS A 97 8.53 11.79 5.11
CA LYS A 97 8.20 13.18 5.45
C LYS A 97 8.39 13.48 6.93
N LEU A 98 8.40 12.45 7.79
CA LEU A 98 8.76 12.60 9.21
C LEU A 98 10.17 13.19 9.40
N GLY A 99 11.09 12.92 8.51
CA GLY A 99 12.45 13.44 8.54
C GLY A 99 12.64 14.81 7.89
N ILE A 100 11.60 15.39 7.29
CA ILE A 100 11.67 16.71 6.67
C ILE A 100 11.38 17.79 7.72
N PRO A 101 12.18 18.89 7.79
CA PRO A 101 11.95 19.99 8.70
C PRO A 101 10.57 20.66 8.48
N ASP A 102 9.87 21.00 9.57
CA ASP A 102 8.50 21.54 9.51
C ASP A 102 8.39 22.84 8.68
N HIS A 103 9.40 23.73 8.77
CA HIS A 103 9.40 24.98 8.03
C HIS A 103 9.51 24.80 6.50
N ILE A 104 9.96 23.62 6.03
CA ILE A 104 9.98 23.24 4.62
C ILE A 104 8.68 22.51 4.29
N LEU A 105 8.32 21.46 5.05
CA LEU A 105 7.14 20.64 4.78
C LEU A 105 5.86 21.47 4.75
N GLN A 106 5.69 22.38 5.73
CA GLN A 106 4.50 23.22 5.89
C GLN A 106 4.64 24.62 5.26
N LYS A 107 5.63 24.81 4.38
CA LYS A 107 5.85 26.13 3.75
C LYS A 107 4.67 26.51 2.87
N PRO A 108 4.02 27.67 3.13
CA PRO A 108 3.02 28.19 2.22
C PRO A 108 3.68 28.74 0.96
N GLY A 109 3.49 28.05 -0.17
CA GLY A 109 4.00 28.47 -1.47
C GLY A 109 5.01 27.53 -2.11
N LYS A 110 5.75 28.04 -3.08
CA LYS A 110 6.73 27.23 -3.83
C LYS A 110 8.04 27.09 -3.06
N TYR A 111 8.63 25.89 -3.13
CA TYR A 111 10.00 25.66 -2.65
C TYR A 111 11.01 26.39 -3.55
N ASP A 112 12.05 26.95 -2.94
CA ASP A 112 13.27 27.28 -3.65
C ASP A 112 14.09 26.01 -3.96
N GLU A 113 15.23 26.15 -4.64
CA GLU A 113 16.05 25.01 -5.07
C GLU A 113 16.57 24.19 -3.89
N SER A 114 17.07 24.85 -2.85
CA SER A 114 17.62 24.20 -1.66
C SER A 114 16.55 23.49 -0.82
N GLU A 115 15.37 24.09 -0.68
CA GLU A 115 14.23 23.48 -0.03
C GLU A 115 13.67 22.28 -0.82
N ARG A 116 13.67 22.37 -2.14
CA ARG A 116 13.31 21.27 -3.03
C ARG A 116 14.26 20.08 -2.88
N GLU A 117 15.57 20.34 -2.82
CA GLU A 117 16.56 19.30 -2.57
C GLU A 117 16.31 18.59 -1.23
N ILE A 118 15.97 19.34 -0.17
CA ILE A 118 15.64 18.74 1.15
C ILE A 118 14.34 17.94 1.06
N MET A 119 13.28 18.48 0.44
CA MET A 119 12.01 17.77 0.28
C MET A 119 12.21 16.47 -0.51
N ASN A 120 13.02 16.49 -1.55
CA ASN A 120 13.31 15.31 -2.38
C ASN A 120 14.09 14.20 -1.64
N GLN A 121 14.46 14.40 -0.37
CA GLN A 121 15.08 13.36 0.47
C GLN A 121 14.05 12.44 1.13
N HIS A 122 12.75 12.80 1.19
CA HIS A 122 11.76 11.95 1.88
C HIS A 122 11.68 10.51 1.33
N PRO A 123 11.84 10.22 0.02
CA PRO A 123 11.86 8.84 -0.48
C PRO A 123 13.02 8.04 0.10
N ILE A 124 14.21 8.63 0.18
CA ILE A 124 15.40 7.99 0.76
C ILE A 124 15.23 7.79 2.27
N ILE A 125 14.68 8.78 2.97
CA ILE A 125 14.43 8.70 4.42
C ILE A 125 13.37 7.62 4.69
N GLY A 126 12.28 7.61 3.93
CA GLY A 126 11.21 6.62 4.05
C GLY A 126 11.71 5.20 3.81
N SER A 127 12.46 4.99 2.74
CA SER A 127 13.08 3.69 2.47
C SER A 127 13.96 3.24 3.65
N LYS A 128 14.81 4.10 4.21
CA LYS A 128 15.66 3.77 5.37
C LYS A 128 14.87 3.47 6.65
N ILE A 129 13.73 4.12 6.87
CA ILE A 129 12.84 3.84 8.01
C ILE A 129 12.24 2.45 7.88
N LEU A 130 11.93 2.01 6.65
CA LEU A 130 11.23 0.77 6.37
C LEU A 130 12.16 -0.41 6.11
N ASP A 131 13.40 -0.18 5.65
CA ASP A 131 14.41 -1.22 5.34
C ASP A 131 15.12 -1.71 6.61
N ILE A 132 14.35 -2.15 7.59
CA ILE A 132 14.85 -2.64 8.88
C ILE A 132 14.64 -4.14 9.09
N SER A 133 14.00 -4.82 8.15
CA SER A 133 13.57 -6.21 8.26
C SER A 133 13.63 -6.93 6.91
N ASP A 134 13.91 -8.23 6.93
CA ASP A 134 13.79 -9.11 5.75
C ASP A 134 12.33 -9.50 5.44
N ASP A 135 11.35 -8.95 6.16
CA ASP A 135 9.93 -9.19 5.93
C ASP A 135 9.49 -8.59 4.59
N THR A 136 8.73 -9.38 3.83
CA THR A 136 8.31 -9.03 2.46
C THR A 136 7.49 -7.74 2.40
N LEU A 137 6.64 -7.46 3.40
CA LEU A 137 5.83 -6.25 3.46
C LEU A 137 6.71 -5.01 3.63
N PHE A 138 7.68 -5.07 4.54
CA PHE A 138 8.61 -3.95 4.78
C PHE A 138 9.51 -3.70 3.58
N GLN A 139 10.04 -4.74 2.95
CA GLN A 139 10.84 -4.63 1.73
C GLN A 139 10.04 -3.97 0.60
N LEU A 140 8.77 -4.37 0.44
CA LEU A 140 7.89 -3.78 -0.56
C LEU A 140 7.59 -2.31 -0.26
N ALA A 141 7.30 -1.98 0.99
CA ALA A 141 7.07 -0.60 1.44
C ALA A 141 8.31 0.28 1.27
N ALA A 142 9.52 -0.24 1.56
CA ALA A 142 10.77 0.46 1.35
C ALA A 142 11.03 0.75 -0.14
N GLN A 143 10.74 -0.21 -1.03
CA GLN A 143 10.82 0.01 -2.48
C GLN A 143 9.84 1.06 -2.97
N ILE A 144 8.60 1.03 -2.49
CA ILE A 144 7.58 2.03 -2.79
C ILE A 144 8.04 3.41 -2.33
N ALA A 145 8.45 3.55 -1.07
CA ALA A 145 8.91 4.81 -0.53
C ALA A 145 10.06 5.39 -1.35
N LEU A 146 11.02 4.55 -1.78
CA LEU A 146 12.18 4.99 -2.54
C LEU A 146 11.82 5.42 -3.97
N SER A 147 10.80 4.82 -4.61
CA SER A 147 10.63 4.92 -6.06
C SER A 147 9.31 5.54 -6.53
N HIS A 148 8.39 5.93 -5.64
CA HIS A 148 7.09 6.49 -6.05
C HIS A 148 7.17 7.88 -6.70
N HIS A 149 8.31 8.56 -6.64
CA HIS A 149 8.59 9.81 -7.34
C HIS A 149 9.52 9.65 -8.55
N GLU A 150 9.90 8.42 -8.88
CA GLU A 150 10.58 8.16 -10.14
C GLU A 150 9.59 8.36 -11.30
N LYS A 151 10.11 8.78 -12.46
CA LYS A 151 9.32 8.98 -13.66
C LYS A 151 9.79 8.06 -14.77
N TYR A 152 8.87 7.57 -15.55
CA TYR A 152 9.14 6.59 -16.59
C TYR A 152 10.22 7.02 -17.59
N ASP A 153 10.35 8.33 -17.83
CA ASP A 153 11.38 8.93 -18.69
C ASP A 153 12.76 9.16 -18.01
N GLY A 154 12.88 8.83 -16.73
CA GLY A 154 14.11 9.04 -15.94
C GLY A 154 14.28 10.45 -15.38
N SER A 155 13.33 11.37 -15.57
CA SER A 155 13.38 12.73 -15.03
C SER A 155 12.90 12.82 -13.56
N GLY A 156 12.62 11.67 -12.93
CA GLY A 156 12.18 11.56 -11.55
C GLY A 156 13.31 11.65 -10.52
N TYR A 157 12.99 11.38 -9.27
CA TYR A 157 13.93 11.35 -8.16
C TYR A 157 13.56 10.23 -7.18
N PRO A 158 14.46 9.77 -6.30
CA PRO A 158 15.80 10.31 -6.01
C PRO A 158 16.93 9.68 -6.85
N LEU A 159 16.68 8.57 -7.56
CA LEU A 159 17.71 7.80 -8.27
C LEU A 159 17.76 8.11 -9.77
N GLY A 160 16.70 8.69 -10.34
CA GLY A 160 16.57 8.95 -11.77
C GLY A 160 16.43 7.65 -12.59
N LEU A 161 15.77 6.65 -12.05
CA LEU A 161 15.49 5.39 -12.73
C LEU A 161 14.51 5.63 -13.87
N ALA A 162 14.66 4.86 -14.98
CA ALA A 162 13.82 5.00 -16.16
C ALA A 162 13.17 3.68 -16.58
N GLY A 163 11.99 3.75 -17.16
CA GLY A 163 11.31 2.61 -17.73
C GLY A 163 11.06 1.50 -16.69
N GLU A 164 11.43 0.27 -17.06
CA GLU A 164 11.25 -0.91 -16.22
C GLU A 164 12.31 -1.06 -15.12
N ASP A 165 13.38 -0.24 -15.12
CA ASP A 165 14.32 -0.18 -14.00
C ASP A 165 13.66 0.41 -12.75
N ILE A 166 12.56 1.16 -12.89
CA ILE A 166 11.74 1.59 -11.76
C ILE A 166 11.01 0.36 -11.21
N PRO A 167 11.12 0.08 -9.89
CA PRO A 167 10.37 -1.00 -9.27
C PRO A 167 8.88 -0.97 -9.64
N TYR A 168 8.33 -2.12 -9.99
CA TYR A 168 6.94 -2.24 -10.45
C TYR A 168 5.93 -1.61 -9.49
N VAL A 169 6.15 -1.82 -8.19
CA VAL A 169 5.32 -1.25 -7.12
C VAL A 169 5.43 0.27 -7.04
N GLY A 170 6.60 0.83 -7.32
CA GLY A 170 6.82 2.29 -7.40
C GLY A 170 6.04 2.90 -8.56
N ARG A 171 6.05 2.27 -9.75
CA ARG A 171 5.27 2.70 -10.92
C ARG A 171 3.76 2.70 -10.65
N ILE A 172 3.24 1.67 -9.96
CA ILE A 172 1.83 1.59 -9.54
C ILE A 172 1.50 2.75 -8.59
N VAL A 173 2.28 2.91 -7.53
CA VAL A 173 1.97 3.91 -6.49
C VAL A 173 2.12 5.33 -7.01
N ALA A 174 3.14 5.63 -7.83
CA ALA A 174 3.28 6.93 -8.49
C ALA A 174 2.02 7.37 -9.25
N MET A 175 1.39 6.43 -9.96
CA MET A 175 0.19 6.74 -10.76
C MET A 175 -1.07 6.91 -9.88
N VAL A 176 -1.29 6.04 -8.89
CA VAL A 176 -2.47 6.14 -8.03
C VAL A 176 -2.38 7.32 -7.08
N ASP A 177 -1.19 7.65 -6.58
CA ASP A 177 -0.95 8.83 -5.76
C ASP A 177 -1.23 10.13 -6.55
N PHE A 178 -0.71 10.22 -7.76
CA PHE A 178 -0.97 11.36 -8.65
C PHE A 178 -2.48 11.54 -8.91
N TYR A 179 -3.21 10.45 -9.21
CA TYR A 179 -4.65 10.52 -9.45
C TYR A 179 -5.41 10.94 -8.18
N ASP A 180 -5.10 10.36 -7.04
CA ASP A 180 -5.72 10.70 -5.75
C ASP A 180 -5.44 12.16 -5.39
N ALA A 181 -4.19 12.58 -5.53
CA ALA A 181 -3.80 13.96 -5.28
C ALA A 181 -4.58 14.97 -6.15
N LEU A 182 -4.94 14.66 -7.40
CA LEU A 182 -5.71 15.55 -8.27
C LEU A 182 -7.20 15.57 -7.92
N THR A 183 -7.76 14.45 -7.52
CA THR A 183 -9.22 14.25 -7.39
C THR A 183 -9.75 14.45 -5.96
N MET A 184 -8.89 14.92 -5.04
CA MET A 184 -9.27 15.23 -3.66
C MET A 184 -9.01 16.70 -3.33
N ASP A 185 -9.87 17.23 -2.45
CA ASP A 185 -9.68 18.56 -1.89
C ASP A 185 -8.43 18.59 -1.01
N ARG A 186 -7.57 19.57 -1.25
CA ARG A 186 -6.44 19.90 -0.39
C ARG A 186 -6.63 21.30 0.20
N CYS A 187 -5.99 21.61 1.31
CA CYS A 187 -6.16 22.89 2.01
C CYS A 187 -5.92 24.13 1.11
N TYR A 188 -5.21 23.97 -0.01
CA TYR A 188 -4.86 25.03 -0.94
C TYR A 188 -5.43 24.83 -2.36
N ARG A 189 -6.22 23.77 -2.61
CA ARG A 189 -6.78 23.46 -3.95
C ARG A 189 -8.03 22.58 -3.85
N GLU A 190 -9.09 22.96 -4.54
CA GLU A 190 -10.28 22.13 -4.75
C GLU A 190 -9.99 20.89 -5.61
N ALA A 191 -10.76 19.84 -5.40
CA ALA A 191 -10.72 18.63 -6.20
C ALA A 191 -10.93 18.92 -7.69
N MET A 192 -10.15 18.27 -8.51
CA MET A 192 -10.29 18.34 -9.96
C MET A 192 -11.35 17.32 -10.43
N PRO A 193 -12.17 17.63 -11.44
CA PRO A 193 -13.04 16.64 -12.06
C PRO A 193 -12.27 15.41 -12.57
N ASP A 194 -12.86 14.23 -12.47
CA ASP A 194 -12.23 12.95 -12.84
C ASP A 194 -11.77 12.95 -14.30
N GLU A 195 -12.54 13.52 -15.22
CA GLU A 195 -12.22 13.60 -16.63
C GLU A 195 -10.91 14.36 -16.85
N LYS A 196 -10.73 15.48 -16.12
CA LYS A 196 -9.53 16.31 -16.23
C LYS A 196 -8.31 15.62 -15.59
N ALA A 197 -8.50 14.94 -14.47
CA ALA A 197 -7.42 14.14 -13.85
C ALA A 197 -6.95 13.03 -14.78
N LEU A 198 -7.89 12.37 -15.48
CA LEU A 198 -7.57 11.35 -16.48
C LEU A 198 -6.83 11.92 -17.70
N GLU A 199 -7.23 13.11 -18.19
CA GLU A 199 -6.49 13.79 -19.27
C GLU A 199 -5.03 14.07 -18.90
N LEU A 200 -4.78 14.48 -17.65
CA LEU A 200 -3.42 14.71 -17.16
C LEU A 200 -2.63 13.39 -17.01
N LEU A 201 -3.28 12.31 -16.57
CA LEU A 201 -2.69 10.98 -16.53
C LEU A 201 -2.26 10.53 -17.93
N LYS A 202 -3.15 10.66 -18.92
CA LYS A 202 -2.87 10.34 -20.33
C LYS A 202 -1.74 11.19 -20.91
N ALA A 203 -1.71 12.48 -20.59
CA ALA A 203 -0.63 13.38 -21.02
C ALA A 203 0.74 12.95 -20.44
N GLY A 204 0.75 12.31 -19.26
CA GLY A 204 1.96 11.76 -18.64
C GLY A 204 2.39 10.39 -19.16
N LYS A 205 1.63 9.75 -20.07
CA LYS A 205 1.94 8.43 -20.62
C LYS A 205 3.30 8.39 -21.30
N GLY A 206 4.17 7.49 -20.87
CA GLY A 206 5.52 7.31 -21.40
C GLY A 206 6.55 8.35 -20.95
N SER A 207 6.12 9.41 -20.24
CA SER A 207 7.01 10.37 -19.60
C SER A 207 6.98 10.24 -18.08
N HIS A 208 5.87 10.52 -17.45
CA HIS A 208 5.70 10.37 -16.00
C HIS A 208 5.35 8.92 -15.64
N PHE A 209 4.44 8.30 -16.39
CA PHE A 209 3.84 7.01 -16.05
C PHE A 209 4.15 5.94 -17.10
N ASP A 210 4.15 4.69 -16.60
CA ASP A 210 4.23 3.49 -17.43
C ASP A 210 3.07 3.48 -18.45
N PRO A 211 3.37 3.39 -19.76
CA PRO A 211 2.34 3.43 -20.81
C PRO A 211 1.26 2.36 -20.66
N HIS A 212 1.65 1.15 -20.28
CA HIS A 212 0.71 0.04 -20.12
C HIS A 212 -0.21 0.24 -18.91
N MET A 213 0.32 0.74 -17.79
CA MET A 213 -0.48 1.04 -16.60
C MET A 213 -1.51 2.14 -16.88
N VAL A 214 -1.13 3.16 -17.67
CA VAL A 214 -2.07 4.22 -18.08
C VAL A 214 -3.20 3.67 -18.95
N GLU A 215 -2.90 2.76 -19.88
CA GLU A 215 -3.93 2.11 -20.73
C GLU A 215 -4.93 1.32 -19.89
N VAL A 216 -4.44 0.52 -18.96
CA VAL A 216 -5.30 -0.28 -18.06
C VAL A 216 -6.14 0.63 -17.16
N PHE A 217 -5.56 1.72 -16.64
CA PHE A 217 -6.30 2.68 -15.82
C PHE A 217 -7.41 3.37 -16.63
N GLU A 218 -7.11 3.81 -17.87
CA GLU A 218 -8.07 4.44 -18.76
C GLU A 218 -9.24 3.51 -19.09
N GLU A 219 -8.96 2.26 -19.44
CA GLU A 219 -9.99 1.26 -19.74
C GLU A 219 -10.92 1.02 -18.55
N HIS A 220 -10.40 1.12 -17.33
CA HIS A 220 -11.13 0.78 -16.10
C HIS A 220 -11.40 2.00 -15.19
N GLN A 221 -11.32 3.23 -15.70
CA GLN A 221 -11.45 4.47 -14.92
C GLN A 221 -12.66 4.49 -13.97
N GLN A 222 -13.81 3.97 -14.42
CA GLN A 222 -15.03 3.95 -13.62
C GLN A 222 -14.88 3.11 -12.34
N LEU A 223 -14.05 2.06 -12.37
CA LEU A 223 -13.77 1.26 -11.17
C LEU A 223 -13.02 2.05 -10.11
N PHE A 224 -12.05 2.89 -10.52
CA PHE A 224 -11.30 3.77 -9.62
C PHE A 224 -12.19 4.84 -9.01
N ILE A 225 -13.08 5.46 -9.81
CA ILE A 225 -14.08 6.42 -9.31
C ILE A 225 -14.99 5.76 -8.28
N ASN A 226 -15.55 4.60 -8.59
CA ASN A 226 -16.46 3.86 -7.70
C ASN A 226 -15.73 3.44 -6.41
N LEU A 227 -14.50 2.95 -6.52
CA LEU A 227 -13.69 2.56 -5.37
C LEU A 227 -13.41 3.74 -4.46
N ARG A 228 -13.02 4.89 -5.01
CA ARG A 228 -12.80 6.13 -4.26
C ARG A 228 -14.06 6.55 -3.49
N MET A 229 -15.22 6.53 -4.14
CA MET A 229 -16.50 6.85 -3.49
C MET A 229 -16.82 5.88 -2.36
N LEU A 230 -16.58 4.58 -2.54
CA LEU A 230 -16.78 3.59 -1.50
C LEU A 230 -15.85 3.81 -0.30
N VAL A 231 -14.57 4.08 -0.54
CA VAL A 231 -13.60 4.35 0.53
C VAL A 231 -13.97 5.62 1.29
N ASN A 232 -14.35 6.70 0.59
CA ASN A 232 -14.71 7.97 1.22
C ASN A 232 -16.00 7.87 2.08
N ASN A 233 -16.94 7.01 1.70
CA ASN A 233 -18.22 6.82 2.40
C ASN A 233 -18.16 5.73 3.48
N SER A 234 -17.09 4.93 3.53
CA SER A 234 -16.91 3.95 4.60
C SER A 234 -16.27 4.64 5.80
N GLU A 235 -16.73 4.31 7.02
CA GLU A 235 -15.97 4.61 8.23
C GLU A 235 -14.63 3.86 8.13
N THR A 236 -13.65 4.49 7.52
CA THR A 236 -12.33 3.91 7.29
C THR A 236 -11.55 3.87 8.59
N SER A 237 -11.77 2.81 9.37
CA SER A 237 -10.81 2.40 10.38
C SER A 237 -9.71 1.57 9.71
N PHE A 238 -8.51 1.55 10.28
CA PHE A 238 -7.44 0.67 9.82
C PHE A 238 -7.85 -0.81 9.80
N ASP A 239 -8.80 -1.23 10.63
CA ASP A 239 -9.41 -2.55 10.62
C ASP A 239 -10.03 -2.89 9.27
N ASN A 240 -10.57 -1.90 8.58
CA ASN A 240 -11.21 -2.07 7.28
C ASN A 240 -10.19 -2.34 6.17
N LEU A 241 -8.97 -1.77 6.23
CA LEU A 241 -7.90 -2.06 5.28
C LEU A 241 -7.47 -3.53 5.28
N ILE A 242 -7.56 -4.21 6.43
CA ILE A 242 -7.21 -5.63 6.55
C ILE A 242 -8.41 -6.52 6.18
N SER A 243 -9.61 -6.13 6.59
CA SER A 243 -10.79 -7.01 6.61
C SER A 243 -11.78 -6.79 5.47
N HIS A 244 -11.85 -5.60 4.86
CA HIS A 244 -12.81 -5.30 3.81
C HIS A 244 -12.24 -5.52 2.41
N ASP A 245 -12.97 -6.30 1.62
CA ASP A 245 -12.61 -6.61 0.24
C ASP A 245 -13.35 -5.67 -0.73
N LEU A 246 -13.09 -4.34 -0.60
CA LEU A 246 -13.73 -3.31 -1.41
C LEU A 246 -13.39 -3.47 -2.89
N VAL A 247 -12.18 -3.93 -3.22
CA VAL A 247 -11.77 -4.19 -4.61
C VAL A 247 -12.63 -5.29 -5.22
N LYS A 248 -12.83 -6.42 -4.52
CA LYS A 248 -13.73 -7.47 -5.01
C LYS A 248 -15.17 -7.00 -5.15
N LEU A 249 -15.62 -6.11 -4.27
CA LEU A 249 -16.97 -5.55 -4.35
C LEU A 249 -17.14 -4.74 -5.64
N VAL A 250 -16.20 -3.84 -5.95
CA VAL A 250 -16.23 -3.01 -7.16
C VAL A 250 -16.13 -3.87 -8.42
N LEU A 251 -15.23 -4.85 -8.46
CA LEU A 251 -15.09 -5.77 -9.61
C LEU A 251 -16.35 -6.61 -9.85
N LYS A 252 -17.07 -7.04 -8.80
CA LYS A 252 -18.35 -7.76 -8.93
C LYS A 252 -19.48 -6.88 -9.46
N GLN A 253 -19.47 -5.58 -9.15
CA GLN A 253 -20.49 -4.65 -9.65
C GLN A 253 -20.31 -4.34 -11.13
N ALA A 254 -19.10 -4.32 -11.64
CA ALA A 254 -18.76 -4.09 -13.05
C ALA A 254 -19.13 -5.27 -13.97
N ASN A 255 -19.20 -6.48 -13.41
CA ASN A 255 -19.55 -7.71 -14.15
C ASN A 255 -21.05 -8.04 -14.15
N ARG A 256 -21.91 -7.12 -13.67
CA ARG A 256 -23.37 -7.19 -13.69
C ARG A 256 -23.97 -6.23 -14.69
#